data_1e775cc4d5064b91c1533db4da545923
#
_entry.id   1e775cc4d5064b91c1533db4da545923
#
_cell.length_a   1.000
_cell.length_b   1.000
_cell.length_c   1.000
_cell.angle_alpha   90.00
_cell.angle_beta   90.00
_cell.angle_gamma   90.00
#
_symmetry.space_group_name_H-M   'P 1'
#
loop_
_entity.id
_entity.type
_entity.pdbx_description
1 polymer ?
#
loop_
_entity_poly.entity_id
_entity_poly.type
_entity_poly.pdbx_seq_one_letter_code
_entity_poly.pdbx_strand_id
1 'polypeptide(L)'
;MTRKSPYPTRADYPALIENAKPALRELLGAASYERRIAVLSACSLDEINTLCTLMVLGRHSLYLRRKKPFNAPGAVFVRWAADLWTLREQDKAGDIRYLCGKTDLREYLSQGLQLLRIDLMKGGENAREAR
;
A
#
# COMPACT_ATOMS: atom_id res chain seq x y z
N MET A 1 -5.70 -1.68 17.82
CA MET A 1 -5.04 -2.86 18.35
C MET A 1 -3.67 -3.07 17.70
N THR A 2 -2.68 -3.41 18.51
CA THR A 2 -1.31 -3.54 18.05
C THR A 2 -1.00 -5.00 17.71
N ARG A 3 -0.38 -5.21 16.57
CA ARG A 3 0.08 -6.55 16.21
C ARG A 3 1.31 -6.90 17.04
N LYS A 4 1.46 -8.17 17.35
CA LYS A 4 2.65 -8.64 18.05
C LYS A 4 3.88 -8.68 17.15
N SER A 5 3.67 -8.82 15.86
CA SER A 5 4.73 -8.87 14.86
C SER A 5 4.59 -7.69 13.93
N PRO A 6 5.70 -7.18 13.37
CA PRO A 6 5.60 -6.12 12.36
C PRO A 6 4.97 -6.61 11.07
N TYR A 7 4.89 -7.92 10.89
CA TYR A 7 4.45 -8.48 9.62
C TYR A 7 2.96 -8.77 9.66
N PRO A 8 2.21 -8.36 8.63
CA PRO A 8 0.78 -8.61 8.60
C PRO A 8 0.48 -10.05 8.25
N THR A 9 -0.71 -10.50 8.63
CA THR A 9 -1.21 -11.80 8.21
C THR A 9 -2.23 -11.59 7.10
N ARG A 10 -2.66 -12.68 6.49
CA ARG A 10 -3.70 -12.60 5.47
C ARG A 10 -5.00 -12.06 6.03
N ALA A 11 -5.26 -12.30 7.32
CA ALA A 11 -6.45 -11.77 7.97
C ALA A 11 -6.38 -10.24 8.11
N ASP A 12 -5.18 -9.68 8.22
CA ASP A 12 -5.00 -8.24 8.34
C ASP A 12 -5.17 -7.52 7.01
N TYR A 13 -4.96 -8.21 5.90
CA TYR A 13 -4.84 -7.59 4.59
C TYR A 13 -6.04 -6.72 4.20
N PRO A 14 -7.29 -7.19 4.33
CA PRO A 14 -8.42 -6.36 3.88
C PRO A 14 -8.49 -5.02 4.59
N ALA A 15 -8.29 -5.01 5.91
CA ALA A 15 -8.36 -3.76 6.67
C ALA A 15 -7.19 -2.85 6.32
N LEU A 16 -6.00 -3.41 6.12
CA LEU A 16 -4.84 -2.61 5.76
C LEU A 16 -5.06 -1.88 4.43
N ILE A 17 -5.64 -2.58 3.46
CA ILE A 17 -5.94 -1.97 2.17
C ILE A 17 -7.01 -0.89 2.32
N GLU A 18 -8.10 -1.20 3.04
CA GLU A 18 -9.17 -0.22 3.22
C GLU A 18 -8.66 1.04 3.90
N ASN A 19 -7.83 0.88 4.92
CA ASN A 19 -7.31 2.03 5.65
C ASN A 19 -6.36 2.88 4.82
N ALA A 20 -5.70 2.28 3.83
CA ALA A 20 -4.77 3.01 2.98
C ALA A 20 -5.44 3.70 1.79
N LYS A 21 -6.69 3.37 1.49
CA LYS A 21 -7.34 3.90 0.29
C LYS A 21 -7.46 5.42 0.26
N PRO A 22 -7.78 6.11 1.37
CA PRO A 22 -7.83 7.57 1.30
C PRO A 22 -6.50 8.19 0.89
N ALA A 23 -5.39 7.70 1.45
CA ALA A 23 -4.08 8.19 1.08
C ALA A 23 -3.74 7.85 -0.36
N LEU A 24 -4.12 6.65 -0.81
CA LEU A 24 -3.89 6.25 -2.19
C LEU A 24 -4.61 7.18 -3.17
N ARG A 25 -5.86 7.52 -2.88
CA ARG A 25 -6.60 8.44 -3.74
C ARG A 25 -5.90 9.79 -3.82
N GLU A 26 -5.44 10.29 -2.68
CA GLU A 26 -4.73 11.57 -2.66
C GLU A 26 -3.43 11.50 -3.44
N LEU A 27 -2.66 10.44 -3.23
CA LEU A 27 -1.36 10.31 -3.88
C LEU A 27 -1.48 10.14 -5.39
N LEU A 28 -2.50 9.41 -5.84
CA LEU A 28 -2.71 9.24 -7.27
C LEU A 28 -3.21 10.51 -7.93
N GLY A 29 -3.89 11.36 -7.18
CA GLY A 29 -4.35 12.63 -7.70
C GLY A 29 -3.42 13.79 -7.45
N ALA A 30 -2.52 13.67 -6.49
CA ALA A 30 -1.67 14.78 -6.07
C ALA A 30 -0.51 14.96 -7.02
N ALA A 31 -0.20 16.18 -7.33
CA ALA A 31 0.88 16.49 -8.23
C ALA A 31 2.14 16.94 -7.51
N SER A 32 2.00 17.70 -6.44
CA SER A 32 3.16 18.35 -5.83
C SER A 32 3.85 17.48 -4.79
N TYR A 33 5.13 17.73 -4.64
CA TYR A 33 5.93 17.07 -3.61
C TYR A 33 5.41 17.42 -2.22
N GLU A 34 5.07 18.70 -2.02
CA GLU A 34 4.55 19.17 -0.73
C GLU A 34 3.26 18.46 -0.36
N ARG A 35 2.39 18.24 -1.34
CA ARG A 35 1.14 17.52 -1.08
C ARG A 35 1.39 16.08 -0.69
N ARG A 36 2.35 15.44 -1.36
CA ARG A 36 2.72 14.07 -1.00
C ARG A 36 3.23 13.99 0.43
N ILE A 37 4.09 14.92 0.81
CA ILE A 37 4.60 14.96 2.18
C ILE A 37 3.45 15.13 3.17
N ALA A 38 2.52 16.02 2.88
CA ALA A 38 1.39 16.27 3.78
C ALA A 38 0.54 15.02 3.95
N VAL A 39 0.22 14.35 2.84
CA VAL A 39 -0.60 13.15 2.88
C VAL A 39 0.09 12.05 3.69
N LEU A 40 1.36 11.81 3.39
CA LEU A 40 2.09 10.72 4.03
C LEU A 40 2.35 11.01 5.50
N SER A 41 2.59 12.27 5.84
CA SER A 41 2.81 12.63 7.25
C SER A 41 1.58 12.37 8.11
N ALA A 42 0.39 12.40 7.52
CA ALA A 42 -0.85 12.14 8.24
C ALA A 42 -1.16 10.65 8.36
N CYS A 43 -0.41 9.80 7.67
CA CYS A 43 -0.66 8.36 7.69
C CYS A 43 -0.10 7.70 8.93
N SER A 44 -0.72 6.61 9.35
CA SER A 44 -0.16 5.76 10.40
C SER A 44 1.03 4.98 9.84
N LEU A 45 1.81 4.37 10.73
CA LEU A 45 2.91 3.53 10.30
C LEU A 45 2.42 2.36 9.45
N ASP A 46 1.31 1.75 9.83
CA ASP A 46 0.74 0.66 9.04
C ASP A 46 0.37 1.14 7.64
N GLU A 47 -0.19 2.34 7.54
CA GLU A 47 -0.55 2.89 6.23
C GLU A 47 0.68 3.16 5.39
N ILE A 48 1.73 3.71 5.99
CA ILE A 48 2.99 3.92 5.27
C ILE A 48 3.57 2.58 4.80
N ASN A 49 3.58 1.60 5.68
CA ASN A 49 4.10 0.27 5.32
C ASN A 49 3.29 -0.35 4.18
N THR A 50 1.97 -0.17 4.22
CA THR A 50 1.10 -0.66 3.15
C THR A 50 1.43 0.01 1.82
N LEU A 51 1.61 1.33 1.85
CA LEU A 51 1.93 2.08 0.65
C LEU A 51 3.28 1.65 0.07
N CYS A 52 4.27 1.44 0.92
CA CYS A 52 5.57 0.96 0.46
C CYS A 52 5.46 -0.39 -0.20
N THR A 53 4.68 -1.29 0.40
CA THR A 53 4.49 -2.63 -0.17
C THR A 53 3.83 -2.55 -1.54
N LEU A 54 2.79 -1.72 -1.66
CA LEU A 54 2.10 -1.54 -2.94
C LEU A 54 3.04 -0.97 -3.99
N MET A 55 3.86 0.00 -3.61
CA MET A 55 4.80 0.62 -4.53
C MET A 55 5.83 -0.39 -5.04
N VAL A 56 6.38 -1.21 -4.15
CA VAL A 56 7.37 -2.20 -4.54
C VAL A 56 6.73 -3.28 -5.41
N LEU A 57 5.52 -3.72 -5.06
CA LEU A 57 4.80 -4.68 -5.89
C LEU A 57 4.56 -4.11 -7.29
N GLY A 58 4.24 -2.84 -7.37
CA GLY A 58 4.05 -2.19 -8.66
C GLY A 58 5.31 -2.16 -9.50
N ARG A 59 6.44 -1.87 -8.86
CA ARG A 59 7.74 -1.88 -9.55
C ARG A 59 8.03 -3.24 -10.17
N HIS A 60 7.60 -4.30 -9.51
CA HIS A 60 7.87 -5.67 -9.96
C HIS A 60 6.68 -6.35 -10.62
N SER A 61 5.65 -5.56 -10.96
CA SER A 61 4.38 -6.14 -11.40
C SER A 61 4.54 -6.98 -12.66
N LEU A 62 5.38 -6.55 -13.59
CA LEU A 62 5.58 -7.29 -14.82
C LEU A 62 6.13 -8.68 -14.54
N TYR A 63 7.15 -8.74 -13.69
CA TYR A 63 7.73 -10.01 -13.30
C TYR A 63 6.70 -10.89 -12.60
N LEU A 64 5.94 -10.30 -11.67
CA LEU A 64 4.97 -11.07 -10.89
C LEU A 64 3.83 -11.61 -11.74
N ARG A 65 3.41 -10.85 -12.76
CA ARG A 65 2.35 -11.32 -13.65
C ARG A 65 2.76 -12.51 -14.48
N ARG A 66 4.07 -12.67 -14.70
CA ARG A 66 4.57 -13.79 -15.48
C ARG A 66 4.72 -15.06 -14.67
N LYS A 67 4.73 -14.94 -13.35
CA LYS A 67 4.84 -16.11 -12.48
C LYS A 67 3.52 -16.83 -12.40
N LYS A 68 3.58 -18.14 -12.43
CA LYS A 68 2.38 -18.96 -12.36
C LYS A 68 2.59 -20.12 -11.42
N PRO A 69 1.56 -20.50 -10.67
CA PRO A 69 0.27 -19.79 -10.61
C PRO A 69 0.38 -18.49 -9.85
N PHE A 70 -0.47 -17.51 -10.19
CA PHE A 70 -0.53 -16.28 -9.44
C PHE A 70 -1.35 -16.53 -8.17
N ASN A 71 -0.75 -16.23 -7.02
CA ASN A 71 -1.40 -16.45 -5.75
C ASN A 71 -2.47 -15.39 -5.49
N ALA A 72 -3.34 -15.69 -4.51
CA ALA A 72 -4.34 -14.72 -4.09
C ALA A 72 -3.67 -13.41 -3.67
N PRO A 73 -4.34 -12.26 -3.93
CA PRO A 73 -3.72 -10.96 -3.62
C PRO A 73 -3.23 -10.83 -2.19
N GLY A 74 -4.01 -11.31 -1.22
CA GLY A 74 -3.59 -11.22 0.17
C GLY A 74 -2.32 -11.99 0.45
N ALA A 75 -2.15 -13.15 -0.18
CA ALA A 75 -0.96 -13.96 0.01
C ALA A 75 0.25 -13.26 -0.61
N VAL A 76 0.08 -12.67 -1.79
CA VAL A 76 1.16 -11.95 -2.45
C VAL A 76 1.60 -10.75 -1.60
N PHE A 77 0.63 -9.99 -1.12
CA PHE A 77 0.91 -8.83 -0.29
C PHE A 77 1.69 -9.22 0.96
N VAL A 78 1.22 -10.24 1.66
CA VAL A 78 1.84 -10.67 2.92
C VAL A 78 3.27 -11.14 2.70
N ARG A 79 3.50 -11.88 1.63
CA ARG A 79 4.82 -12.38 1.33
C ARG A 79 5.83 -11.24 1.14
N TRP A 80 5.45 -10.20 0.41
CA TRP A 80 6.34 -9.07 0.17
C TRP A 80 6.47 -8.19 1.41
N ALA A 81 5.38 -8.07 2.18
CA ALA A 81 5.42 -7.29 3.40
C ALA A 81 6.42 -7.85 4.41
N ALA A 82 6.66 -9.16 4.38
CA ALA A 82 7.59 -9.79 5.31
C ALA A 82 8.98 -9.19 5.25
N ASP A 83 9.38 -8.67 4.09
CA ASP A 83 10.70 -8.08 3.92
C ASP A 83 10.72 -6.57 4.09
N LEU A 84 9.55 -5.93 4.08
CA LEU A 84 9.50 -4.47 4.00
C LEU A 84 9.00 -3.80 5.27
N TRP A 85 8.27 -4.51 6.10
CA TRP A 85 7.57 -3.88 7.20
C TRP A 85 8.43 -3.71 8.43
N THR A 86 8.11 -2.69 9.23
CA THR A 86 8.77 -2.39 10.47
C THR A 86 7.74 -1.92 11.49
N LEU A 87 8.07 -2.06 12.77
CA LEU A 87 7.25 -1.51 13.85
C LEU A 87 7.75 -0.15 14.32
N ARG A 88 8.93 0.27 13.87
CA ARG A 88 9.57 1.43 14.45
C ARG A 88 9.07 2.72 13.82
N GLU A 89 8.51 3.59 14.66
CA GLU A 89 8.01 4.88 14.17
C GLU A 89 9.10 5.77 13.61
N GLN A 90 10.32 5.64 14.13
CA GLN A 90 11.40 6.47 13.61
C GLN A 90 11.75 6.17 12.16
N ASP A 91 11.37 4.99 11.68
CA ASP A 91 11.59 4.65 10.28
C ASP A 91 10.56 5.28 9.37
N LYS A 92 9.47 5.77 9.94
CA LYS A 92 8.39 6.37 9.16
C LYS A 92 8.87 7.57 8.35
N ALA A 93 9.68 8.43 8.96
CA ALA A 93 10.20 9.61 8.25
C ALA A 93 11.06 9.20 7.05
N GLY A 94 11.86 8.15 7.24
CA GLY A 94 12.68 7.64 6.15
C GLY A 94 11.84 7.08 5.02
N ASP A 95 10.79 6.35 5.37
CA ASP A 95 9.89 5.78 4.37
C ASP A 95 9.13 6.85 3.62
N ILE A 96 8.74 7.92 4.30
CA ILE A 96 8.07 9.04 3.65
C ILE A 96 9.00 9.67 2.62
N ARG A 97 10.25 9.91 3.00
CA ARG A 97 11.22 10.48 2.06
C ARG A 97 11.45 9.53 0.88
N TYR A 98 11.51 8.25 1.15
CA TYR A 98 11.70 7.25 0.11
C TYR A 98 10.55 7.29 -0.90
N LEU A 99 9.32 7.28 -0.40
CA LEU A 99 8.15 7.33 -1.27
C LEU A 99 8.07 8.63 -2.05
N CYS A 100 8.28 9.75 -1.37
CA CYS A 100 8.16 11.05 -2.02
C CYS A 100 9.23 11.27 -3.08
N GLY A 101 10.38 10.63 -2.91
CA GLY A 101 11.48 10.77 -3.85
C GLY A 101 11.33 9.97 -5.13
N LYS A 102 10.32 9.10 -5.22
CA LYS A 102 10.12 8.30 -6.41
C LYS A 102 9.39 9.11 -7.47
N THR A 103 10.06 9.38 -8.58
CA THR A 103 9.43 10.09 -9.69
C THR A 103 8.24 9.33 -10.25
N ASP A 104 8.32 8.01 -10.22
CA ASP A 104 7.28 7.16 -10.80
C ASP A 104 6.33 6.61 -9.74
N LEU A 105 6.20 7.31 -8.61
CA LEU A 105 5.37 6.81 -7.52
C LEU A 105 3.94 6.50 -7.95
N ARG A 106 3.31 7.41 -8.69
CA ARG A 106 1.93 7.19 -9.15
C ARG A 106 1.83 5.95 -10.01
N GLU A 107 2.79 5.80 -10.91
CA GLU A 107 2.81 4.64 -11.81
C GLU A 107 2.96 3.36 -11.01
N TYR A 108 3.91 3.33 -10.08
CA TYR A 108 4.14 2.13 -9.29
C TYR A 108 2.94 1.78 -8.41
N LEU A 109 2.34 2.78 -7.77
CA LEU A 109 1.15 2.53 -6.95
C LEU A 109 0.00 2.01 -7.80
N SER A 110 -0.19 2.61 -8.96
CA SER A 110 -1.24 2.20 -9.88
C SER A 110 -1.05 0.75 -10.31
N GLN A 111 0.19 0.38 -10.65
CA GLN A 111 0.51 -0.98 -11.05
C GLN A 111 0.30 -1.97 -9.91
N GLY A 112 0.66 -1.56 -8.69
CA GLY A 112 0.44 -2.42 -7.52
C GLY A 112 -1.03 -2.67 -7.28
N LEU A 113 -1.85 -1.63 -7.40
CA LEU A 113 -3.28 -1.78 -7.25
C LEU A 113 -3.87 -2.71 -8.29
N GLN A 114 -3.41 -2.59 -9.53
CA GLN A 114 -3.88 -3.46 -10.60
C GLN A 114 -3.46 -4.90 -10.36
N LEU A 115 -2.23 -5.09 -9.93
CA LEU A 115 -1.72 -6.43 -9.66
C LEU A 115 -2.57 -7.14 -8.61
N LEU A 116 -2.94 -6.42 -7.56
CA LEU A 116 -3.72 -6.98 -6.48
C LEU A 116 -5.23 -6.85 -6.69
N ARG A 117 -5.64 -6.28 -7.82
CA ARG A 117 -7.05 -6.14 -8.19
C ARG A 117 -7.81 -5.31 -7.17
N ILE A 118 -7.20 -4.22 -6.72
CA ILE A 118 -7.80 -3.30 -5.76
C ILE A 118 -8.51 -2.19 -6.52
N ASP A 119 -9.77 -1.96 -6.17
CA ASP A 119 -10.57 -0.90 -6.75
C ASP A 119 -10.73 0.20 -5.71
N LEU A 120 -10.12 1.36 -5.96
CA LEU A 120 -10.15 2.46 -5.01
C LEU A 120 -11.52 3.11 -4.86
N MET A 121 -12.37 2.95 -5.86
CA MET A 121 -13.70 3.54 -5.82
C MET A 121 -14.68 2.72 -5.01
N LYS A 122 -14.31 1.51 -4.64
CA LYS A 122 -15.11 0.65 -3.78
C LYS A 122 -14.55 0.69 -2.38
N GLY A 123 -14.97 -0.20 -1.52
CA GLY A 123 -14.46 -0.26 -0.17
C GLY A 123 -15.57 -0.01 0.80
N GLY A 124 -15.32 0.84 1.82
CA GLY A 124 -16.30 1.09 2.87
C GLY A 124 -17.66 1.49 2.34
N GLU A 125 -17.68 2.40 1.37
CA GLU A 125 -18.93 2.82 0.77
C GLU A 125 -19.61 1.67 0.04
N ASN A 126 -18.82 0.92 -0.67
CA ASN A 126 -19.35 -0.21 -1.41
C ASN A 126 -19.93 -1.24 -0.45
N ALA A 127 -19.27 -1.46 0.66
CA ALA A 127 -19.77 -2.37 1.67
C ALA A 127 -21.11 -1.91 2.20
N ARG A 128 -21.26 -0.60 2.39
CA ARG A 128 -22.54 -0.05 2.86
C ARG A 128 -23.63 -0.27 1.82
N GLU A 129 -23.29 -0.04 0.58
CA GLU A 129 -24.27 -0.17 -0.50
C GLU A 129 -24.70 -1.60 -0.74
N ALA A 130 -23.82 -2.52 -0.44
CA ALA A 130 -24.14 -3.93 -0.64
C ALA A 130 -25.19 -4.44 0.34
N ARG A 131 -25.45 -3.70 1.39
CA ARG A 131 -26.46 -4.09 2.38
C ARG A 131 -27.89 -3.91 1.93
#